data_444a939a6c432038e8f417b1ba7fae52
#
_entry.id   444a939a6c432038e8f417b1ba7fae52
#
_cell.length_a   1.000
_cell.length_b   1.000
_cell.length_c   1.000
_cell.angle_alpha   90.00
_cell.angle_beta   90.00
_cell.angle_gamma   90.00
#
_symmetry.space_group_name_H-M   'P 1'
#
loop_
_entity.id
_entity.type
_entity.pdbx_description
1 polymer ?
#
loop_
_entity_poly.entity_id
_entity_poly.type
_entity_poly.pdbx_seq_one_letter_code
_entity_poly.pdbx_strand_id
1 'polypeptide(L)'
;MGINMTTEKDIERTLILHASQCGSVIFKNNVGMYKDQRGNVIRYGLCKGSSDLIGWTPVTVTPDMVGSKIAVFTAVEVKLNKNGKYKATDDQKRFISAVLNNGGFAGVADCKKDLEDIIHV
;
A
#
# COMPACT_ATOMS: atom_id res chain seq x y z
N MET A 1 -7.32 6.28 -33.30
CA MET A 1 -7.46 7.57 -32.61
C MET A 1 -6.91 7.45 -31.20
N GLY A 2 -5.96 8.30 -30.86
CA GLY A 2 -5.44 8.37 -29.50
C GLY A 2 -6.44 9.02 -28.55
N ILE A 3 -6.45 8.59 -27.29
CA ILE A 3 -7.20 9.25 -26.24
C ILE A 3 -6.46 10.55 -25.88
N ASN A 4 -7.14 11.69 -26.04
CA ASN A 4 -6.60 12.97 -25.55
C ASN A 4 -6.71 12.99 -24.02
N MET A 5 -5.56 12.86 -23.35
CA MET A 5 -5.48 13.00 -21.90
C MET A 5 -5.41 14.48 -21.57
N THR A 6 -6.53 15.06 -21.13
CA THR A 6 -6.67 16.50 -20.90
C THR A 6 -6.42 16.89 -19.44
N THR A 7 -6.42 15.92 -18.51
CA THR A 7 -6.26 16.19 -17.08
C THR A 7 -5.33 15.16 -16.44
N GLU A 8 -4.73 15.52 -15.30
CA GLU A 8 -3.94 14.59 -14.51
C GLU A 8 -4.76 13.37 -14.08
N LYS A 9 -6.05 13.58 -13.80
CA LYS A 9 -6.97 12.51 -13.42
C LYS A 9 -7.13 11.47 -14.54
N ASP A 10 -7.20 11.93 -15.78
CA ASP A 10 -7.27 11.03 -16.95
C ASP A 10 -5.98 10.22 -17.10
N ILE A 11 -4.84 10.87 -16.89
CA ILE A 11 -3.53 10.21 -16.92
C ILE A 11 -3.44 9.16 -15.82
N GLU A 12 -3.84 9.49 -14.59
CA GLU A 12 -3.82 8.57 -13.46
C GLU A 12 -4.64 7.31 -13.75
N ARG A 13 -5.87 7.46 -14.24
CA ARG A 13 -6.73 6.32 -14.59
C ARG A 13 -6.10 5.42 -15.65
N THR A 14 -5.50 6.03 -16.65
CA THR A 14 -4.81 5.31 -17.73
C THR A 14 -3.63 4.51 -17.17
N LEU A 15 -2.82 5.11 -16.29
CA LEU A 15 -1.66 4.47 -15.70
C LEU A 15 -2.05 3.33 -14.75
N ILE A 16 -3.10 3.52 -13.95
CA ILE A 16 -3.60 2.47 -13.04
C ILE A 16 -4.04 1.24 -13.85
N LEU A 17 -4.80 1.46 -14.91
CA LEU A 17 -5.25 0.37 -15.79
C LEU A 17 -4.07 -0.31 -16.48
N HIS A 18 -3.14 0.47 -17.02
CA HIS A 18 -1.96 -0.08 -17.69
C HIS A 18 -1.08 -0.89 -16.75
N ALA A 19 -0.86 -0.40 -15.53
CA ALA A 19 -0.11 -1.14 -14.51
C ALA A 19 -0.74 -2.51 -14.24
N SER A 20 -2.07 -2.56 -14.12
CA SER A 20 -2.82 -3.81 -13.95
C SER A 20 -2.58 -4.77 -15.13
N GLN A 21 -2.55 -4.27 -16.35
CA GLN A 21 -2.26 -5.08 -17.54
C GLN A 21 -0.81 -5.61 -17.56
N CYS A 22 0.10 -4.91 -16.88
CA CYS A 22 1.51 -5.32 -16.74
C CYS A 22 1.77 -6.19 -15.51
N GLY A 23 0.74 -6.53 -14.74
CA GLY A 23 0.87 -7.36 -13.54
C GLY A 23 1.20 -6.58 -12.27
N SER A 24 1.25 -5.26 -12.33
CA SER A 24 1.43 -4.39 -11.16
C SER A 24 0.09 -3.88 -10.64
N VAL A 25 0.08 -3.45 -9.38
CA VAL A 25 -1.09 -2.80 -8.78
C VAL A 25 -0.65 -1.45 -8.23
N ILE A 26 -1.26 -0.37 -8.68
CA ILE A 26 -1.02 0.96 -8.14
C ILE A 26 -2.36 1.62 -7.79
N PHE A 27 -2.34 2.49 -6.79
CA PHE A 27 -3.53 3.20 -6.30
C PHE A 27 -3.24 4.68 -6.15
N LYS A 28 -4.29 5.48 -6.13
CA LYS A 28 -4.19 6.91 -5.82
C LYS A 28 -3.71 7.10 -4.38
N ASN A 29 -2.65 7.87 -4.22
CA ASN A 29 -2.12 8.32 -2.92
C ASN A 29 -2.51 9.79 -2.73
N ASN A 30 -3.63 10.03 -2.10
CA ASN A 30 -4.09 11.39 -1.81
C ASN A 30 -3.33 11.92 -0.59
N VAL A 31 -2.41 12.84 -0.81
CA VAL A 31 -1.62 13.49 0.23
C VAL A 31 -2.13 14.89 0.47
N GLY A 32 -2.31 15.26 1.72
CA GLY A 32 -2.75 16.60 2.07
C GLY A 32 -2.75 16.84 3.56
N MET A 33 -3.33 17.95 3.94
CA MET A 33 -3.50 18.32 5.35
C MET A 33 -4.74 19.16 5.52
N TYR A 34 -5.30 19.12 6.71
CA TYR A 34 -6.38 20.02 7.12
C TYR A 34 -6.22 20.34 8.62
N LYS A 35 -6.88 21.39 9.05
CA LYS A 35 -6.96 21.70 10.48
C LYS A 35 -8.29 21.20 11.03
N ASP A 36 -8.25 20.49 12.16
CA ASP A 36 -9.46 20.09 12.86
C ASP A 36 -10.10 21.28 13.58
N GLN A 37 -11.22 21.04 14.25
CA GLN A 37 -11.95 22.07 14.98
C GLN A 37 -11.14 22.68 16.14
N ARG A 38 -10.14 21.96 16.65
CA ARG A 38 -9.25 22.40 17.72
C ARG A 38 -8.00 23.11 17.22
N GLY A 39 -7.85 23.27 15.90
CA GLY A 39 -6.68 23.89 15.29
C GLY A 39 -5.49 22.96 15.11
N ASN A 40 -5.65 21.65 15.38
CA ASN A 40 -4.60 20.66 15.13
C ASN A 40 -4.45 20.41 13.64
N VAL A 41 -3.21 20.30 13.18
CA VAL A 41 -2.91 19.95 11.79
C VAL A 41 -2.99 18.43 11.64
N ILE A 42 -3.89 17.97 10.76
CA ILE A 42 -4.07 16.57 10.42
C ILE A 42 -3.51 16.36 9.02
N ARG A 43 -2.55 15.46 8.89
CA ARG A 43 -1.96 15.06 7.61
C ARG A 43 -2.52 13.72 7.18
N TYR A 44 -2.75 13.56 5.89
CA TYR A 44 -3.23 12.29 5.31
C TYR A 44 -2.41 11.93 4.07
N GLY A 45 -2.52 10.67 3.65
CA GLY A 45 -1.71 10.10 2.58
C GLY A 45 -0.41 9.54 3.12
N LEU A 46 0.46 9.08 2.23
CA LEU A 46 1.69 8.40 2.62
C LEU A 46 2.64 9.31 3.39
N CYS A 47 3.05 10.39 2.78
CA CYS A 47 3.83 11.46 3.41
C CYS A 47 3.90 12.65 2.46
N LYS A 48 4.27 13.82 3.01
CA LYS A 48 4.46 15.03 2.20
C LYS A 48 5.51 14.78 1.13
N GLY A 49 5.16 15.10 -0.11
CA GLY A 49 6.05 14.92 -1.26
C GLY A 49 6.07 13.51 -1.84
N SER A 50 5.29 12.57 -1.27
CA SER A 50 5.16 11.24 -1.86
C SER A 50 4.39 11.28 -3.17
N SER A 51 4.60 10.23 -3.99
CA SER A 51 4.06 10.16 -5.35
C SER A 51 2.53 10.06 -5.39
N ASP A 52 1.93 10.53 -6.46
CA ASP A 52 0.49 10.47 -6.68
C ASP A 52 -0.06 9.05 -6.77
N LEU A 53 0.73 8.14 -7.30
CA LEU A 53 0.38 6.73 -7.46
C LEU A 53 1.43 5.86 -6.78
N ILE A 54 0.97 4.94 -5.94
CA ILE A 54 1.83 4.01 -5.21
C ILE A 54 1.22 2.61 -5.25
N GLY A 55 2.05 1.61 -5.09
CA GLY A 55 1.57 0.23 -5.08
C GLY A 55 2.72 -0.77 -5.07
N TRP A 56 2.52 -1.90 -5.73
CA TRP A 56 3.54 -2.95 -5.80
C TRP A 56 3.65 -3.55 -7.19
N THR A 57 4.82 -4.12 -7.45
CA THR A 57 5.09 -4.89 -8.66
C THR A 57 5.68 -6.23 -8.24
N PRO A 58 4.99 -7.35 -8.49
CA PRO A 58 5.56 -8.67 -8.21
C PRO A 58 6.79 -8.90 -9.09
N VAL A 59 7.86 -9.37 -8.49
CA VAL A 59 9.11 -9.67 -9.18
C VAL A 59 9.51 -11.09 -8.83
N THR A 60 9.81 -11.91 -9.85
CA THR A 60 10.38 -13.23 -9.62
C THR A 60 11.87 -13.07 -9.30
N VAL A 61 12.27 -13.54 -8.11
CA VAL A 61 13.67 -13.48 -7.69
C VAL A 61 14.49 -14.48 -8.51
N THR A 62 15.57 -13.99 -9.11
CA THR A 62 16.48 -14.80 -9.92
C THR A 62 17.86 -14.82 -9.28
N PRO A 63 18.76 -15.79 -9.64
CA PRO A 63 20.09 -15.90 -9.02
C PRO A 63 20.97 -14.64 -9.15
N ASP A 64 20.82 -13.89 -10.22
CA ASP A 64 21.57 -12.65 -10.43
C ASP A 64 21.16 -11.50 -9.49
N MET A 65 20.06 -11.66 -8.77
CA MET A 65 19.58 -10.69 -7.79
C MET A 65 20.15 -10.90 -6.39
N VAL A 66 20.92 -11.97 -6.18
CA VAL A 66 21.53 -12.26 -4.88
C VAL A 66 22.46 -11.11 -4.48
N GLY A 67 22.30 -10.62 -3.25
CA GLY A 67 23.04 -9.47 -2.72
C GLY A 67 22.42 -8.12 -3.01
N SER A 68 21.39 -8.06 -3.86
CA SER A 68 20.64 -6.83 -4.12
C SER A 68 19.64 -6.56 -3.00
N LYS A 69 19.37 -5.28 -2.75
CA LYS A 69 18.26 -4.85 -1.88
C LYS A 69 17.03 -4.63 -2.72
N ILE A 70 15.89 -5.11 -2.24
CA ILE A 70 14.58 -4.81 -2.82
C ILE A 70 13.69 -4.25 -1.72
N ALA A 71 12.87 -3.27 -2.06
CA ALA A 71 11.87 -2.75 -1.14
C ALA A 71 10.62 -3.65 -1.24
N VAL A 72 10.25 -4.27 -0.13
CA VAL A 72 9.09 -5.16 -0.08
C VAL A 72 7.91 -4.39 0.47
N PHE A 73 6.80 -4.37 -0.27
CA PHE A 73 5.58 -3.71 0.18
C PHE A 73 5.12 -4.32 1.50
N THR A 74 4.90 -3.47 2.50
CA THR A 74 4.59 -3.88 3.86
C THR A 74 3.33 -3.15 4.32
N ALA A 75 2.32 -3.90 4.74
CA ALA A 75 1.05 -3.37 5.19
C ALA A 75 0.70 -3.94 6.56
N VAL A 76 0.55 -3.07 7.54
CA VAL A 76 0.22 -3.45 8.91
C VAL A 76 -1.12 -2.84 9.29
N GLU A 77 -2.11 -3.69 9.56
CA GLU A 77 -3.41 -3.28 10.07
C GLU A 77 -3.34 -3.27 11.60
N VAL A 78 -3.55 -2.11 12.19
CA VAL A 78 -3.48 -1.95 13.66
C VAL A 78 -4.87 -2.13 14.25
N LYS A 79 -4.99 -3.04 15.20
CA LYS A 79 -6.21 -3.26 15.98
C LYS A 79 -5.89 -3.24 17.46
N LEU A 80 -6.73 -2.58 18.24
CA LEU A 80 -6.52 -2.44 19.69
C LEU A 80 -6.48 -3.78 20.41
N ASN A 81 -7.14 -4.77 19.94
CA ASN A 81 -7.12 -6.12 20.50
C ASN A 81 -7.46 -7.06 19.33
N LYS A 82 -6.41 -7.50 18.60
CA LYS A 82 -6.61 -8.25 17.36
C LYS A 82 -7.34 -9.58 17.52
N ASN A 83 -7.26 -10.19 18.71
CA ASN A 83 -7.91 -11.48 19.02
C ASN A 83 -9.25 -11.31 19.73
N GLY A 84 -9.67 -10.08 19.96
CA GLY A 84 -10.88 -9.76 20.71
C GLY A 84 -11.97 -9.14 19.83
N LYS A 85 -12.64 -8.12 20.41
CA LYS A 85 -13.78 -7.45 19.81
C LYS A 85 -13.47 -6.72 18.50
N TYR A 86 -12.26 -6.16 18.38
CA TYR A 86 -11.87 -5.30 17.25
C TYR A 86 -11.05 -6.09 16.23
N LYS A 87 -11.70 -6.98 15.51
CA LYS A 87 -11.07 -7.80 14.47
C LYS A 87 -10.98 -7.03 13.15
N ALA A 88 -10.04 -7.43 12.29
CA ALA A 88 -9.96 -6.91 10.94
C ALA A 88 -11.26 -7.17 10.18
N THR A 89 -11.70 -6.20 9.39
CA THR A 89 -12.86 -6.32 8.51
C THR A 89 -12.57 -7.27 7.35
N ASP A 90 -13.61 -7.70 6.64
CA ASP A 90 -13.43 -8.55 5.46
C ASP A 90 -12.65 -7.85 4.36
N ASP A 91 -12.86 -6.55 4.16
CA ASP A 91 -12.09 -5.76 3.20
C ASP A 91 -10.62 -5.68 3.59
N GLN A 92 -10.33 -5.46 4.87
CA GLN A 92 -8.95 -5.45 5.38
C GLN A 92 -8.28 -6.81 5.20
N LYS A 93 -8.98 -7.90 5.48
CA LYS A 93 -8.47 -9.26 5.27
C LYS A 93 -8.18 -9.53 3.79
N ARG A 94 -9.05 -9.08 2.88
CA ARG A 94 -8.84 -9.21 1.44
C ARG A 94 -7.60 -8.45 0.98
N PHE A 95 -7.40 -7.25 1.49
CA PHE A 95 -6.21 -6.45 1.18
C PHE A 95 -4.92 -7.16 1.67
N ILE A 96 -4.92 -7.63 2.91
CA ILE A 96 -3.80 -8.37 3.49
C ILE A 96 -3.48 -9.61 2.64
N SER A 97 -4.50 -10.38 2.25
CA SER A 97 -4.33 -11.55 1.39
C SER A 97 -3.74 -11.19 0.02
N ALA A 98 -4.20 -10.09 -0.58
CA ALA A 98 -3.67 -9.63 -1.86
C ALA A 98 -2.18 -9.28 -1.76
N VAL A 99 -1.77 -8.59 -0.69
CA VAL A 99 -0.37 -8.25 -0.45
C VAL A 99 0.47 -9.51 -0.29
N LEU A 100 0.04 -10.44 0.55
CA LEU A 100 0.75 -11.70 0.80
C LEU A 100 0.88 -12.55 -0.47
N ASN A 101 -0.20 -12.65 -1.24
CA ASN A 101 -0.21 -13.43 -2.49
C ASN A 101 0.72 -12.86 -3.56
N ASN A 102 1.06 -11.59 -3.47
CA ASN A 102 1.96 -10.91 -4.39
C ASN A 102 3.39 -10.76 -3.84
N GLY A 103 3.70 -11.44 -2.75
CA GLY A 103 5.05 -11.48 -2.20
C GLY A 103 5.38 -10.36 -1.21
N GLY A 104 4.39 -9.58 -0.78
CA GLY A 104 4.59 -8.56 0.23
C GLY A 104 4.47 -9.09 1.65
N PHE A 105 4.70 -8.23 2.62
CA PHE A 105 4.47 -8.48 4.04
C PHE A 105 3.17 -7.81 4.48
N ALA A 106 2.31 -8.55 5.16
CA ALA A 106 1.08 -7.96 5.68
C ALA A 106 0.54 -8.76 6.86
N GLY A 107 -0.20 -8.09 7.72
CA GLY A 107 -0.84 -8.74 8.85
C GLY A 107 -1.50 -7.74 9.77
N VAL A 108 -2.09 -8.27 10.84
CA VAL A 108 -2.76 -7.50 11.89
C VAL A 108 -1.86 -7.48 13.12
N ALA A 109 -1.66 -6.30 13.71
CA ALA A 109 -0.77 -6.14 14.85
C ALA A 109 -1.44 -5.34 15.97
N ASP A 110 -1.18 -5.74 17.20
CA ASP A 110 -1.49 -4.97 18.40
C ASP A 110 -0.27 -4.76 19.31
N CYS A 111 0.89 -5.28 18.92
CA CYS A 111 2.13 -5.18 19.70
C CYS A 111 3.37 -5.30 18.82
N LYS A 112 4.53 -5.00 19.38
CA LYS A 112 5.83 -5.09 18.69
C LYS A 112 6.13 -6.50 18.17
N LYS A 113 5.78 -7.52 18.93
CA LYS A 113 6.00 -8.92 18.56
C LYS A 113 5.27 -9.28 17.28
N ASP A 114 4.04 -8.79 17.11
CA ASP A 114 3.26 -9.02 15.90
C ASP A 114 3.95 -8.41 14.67
N LEU A 115 4.51 -7.20 14.81
CA LEU A 115 5.25 -6.57 13.72
C LEU A 115 6.46 -7.42 13.33
N GLU A 116 7.22 -7.91 14.30
CA GLU A 116 8.36 -8.79 14.03
C GLU A 116 7.94 -10.05 13.27
N ASP A 117 6.80 -10.62 13.61
CA ASP A 117 6.25 -11.81 12.93
C ASP A 117 5.79 -11.49 11.49
N ILE A 118 5.33 -10.27 11.24
CA ILE A 118 4.89 -9.83 9.91
C ILE A 118 6.09 -9.59 8.98
N ILE A 119 7.09 -8.84 9.44
CA ILE A 119 8.27 -8.46 8.65
C ILE A 119 9.45 -9.42 8.90
N HIS A 120 9.22 -10.68 8.69
CA HIS A 120 10.25 -11.70 8.90
C HIS A 120 11.32 -11.64 7.79
N VAL A 121 12.39 -10.99 8.09
CA VAL A 121 13.58 -10.90 7.22
C VAL A 121 14.69 -11.81 7.73
#